data_ddad7e08efa1cc31f6079a4c36935e46
#
_entry.id   ddad7e08efa1cc31f6079a4c36935e46
#
_cell.length_a   1.000
_cell.length_b   1.000
_cell.length_c   1.000
_cell.angle_alpha   90.00
_cell.angle_beta   90.00
_cell.angle_gamma   90.00
#
_symmetry.space_group_name_H-M   'P 1'
#
loop_
_entity.id
_entity.type
_entity.pdbx_description
1 polymer ?
#
loop_
_entity_poly.entity_id
_entity_poly.type
_entity_poly.pdbx_seq_one_letter_code
_entity_poly.pdbx_strand_id
1 'polypeptide(L)'
;NKKDFTLSANTSANFSLMNETMTSTIGAGLTAAFKGISGNMNFNFPTDDKSNPSVSFSLSWNPNQSKLASISEETSALQEQQESLSLKKAEENYADTVSEYETERENLLWQYEKNLEEASMYKELEADTEYWYKQGIVSESEYQSAKTNYAKAELAVISSKIEQLIYNLDLQSLFVE
;
A
#
# COMPACT_ATOMS: atom_id res chain seq x y z
N ASN A 1 -5.80 30.71 14.72
CA ASN A 1 -6.65 31.05 15.87
C ASN A 1 -8.06 30.50 15.64
N LYS A 2 -8.29 29.21 15.90
CA LYS A 2 -9.65 28.68 16.03
C LYS A 2 -10.30 29.32 17.24
N LYS A 3 -11.42 30.01 17.03
CA LYS A 3 -12.22 30.53 18.12
C LYS A 3 -12.78 29.33 18.89
N ASP A 4 -12.24 29.08 20.09
CA ASP A 4 -12.67 28.02 21.00
C ASP A 4 -14.09 28.29 21.57
N PHE A 5 -14.87 29.08 20.88
CA PHE A 5 -16.23 29.44 21.27
C PHE A 5 -17.25 28.97 20.25
N THR A 6 -18.21 28.19 20.68
CA THR A 6 -19.34 27.73 19.90
C THR A 6 -20.62 28.17 20.60
N LEU A 7 -21.55 28.72 19.81
CA LEU A 7 -22.91 29.04 20.25
C LEU A 7 -23.88 28.34 19.30
N SER A 8 -24.81 27.60 19.84
CA SER A 8 -25.87 26.95 19.09
C SER A 8 -27.21 27.22 19.74
N ALA A 9 -28.24 27.37 18.91
CA ALA A 9 -29.62 27.47 19.36
C ALA A 9 -30.45 26.39 18.67
N ASN A 10 -31.32 25.77 19.40
CA ASN A 10 -32.25 24.77 18.91
C ASN A 10 -33.67 25.07 19.37
N THR A 11 -34.63 24.72 18.53
CA THR A 11 -36.05 24.75 18.89
C THR A 11 -36.65 23.38 18.67
N SER A 12 -37.56 22.96 19.50
CA SER A 12 -38.29 21.69 19.40
C SER A 12 -39.77 21.87 19.65
N ALA A 13 -40.60 21.11 18.95
CA ALA A 13 -42.00 21.00 19.23
C ALA A 13 -42.37 19.53 19.36
N ASN A 14 -42.87 19.14 20.52
CA ASN A 14 -43.29 17.77 20.81
C ASN A 14 -44.82 17.75 20.97
N PHE A 15 -45.46 16.83 20.28
CA PHE A 15 -46.90 16.57 20.36
C PHE A 15 -47.09 15.14 20.87
N SER A 16 -47.88 14.97 21.93
CA SER A 16 -48.24 13.69 22.49
C SER A 16 -49.74 13.56 22.63
N LEU A 17 -50.28 12.48 22.17
CA LEU A 17 -51.71 12.14 22.32
C LEU A 17 -51.78 10.93 23.31
N MET A 18 -52.38 11.14 24.46
CA MET A 18 -52.54 10.12 25.48
C MET A 18 -53.97 10.18 26.06
N ASN A 19 -54.71 9.08 25.98
CA ASN A 19 -56.11 9.00 26.45
C ASN A 19 -57.03 10.14 25.99
N GLU A 20 -57.06 10.40 24.66
CA GLU A 20 -57.84 11.45 24.01
C GLU A 20 -57.44 12.89 24.43
N THR A 21 -56.39 13.06 25.20
CA THR A 21 -55.88 14.38 25.58
C THR A 21 -54.63 14.67 24.79
N MET A 22 -54.65 15.72 23.95
CA MET A 22 -53.49 16.19 23.18
C MET A 22 -52.71 17.15 24.07
N THR A 23 -51.46 16.79 24.34
CA THR A 23 -50.47 17.68 24.99
C THR A 23 -49.42 18.10 23.99
N SER A 24 -49.10 19.37 23.93
CA SER A 24 -48.02 19.88 23.14
C SER A 24 -47.04 20.68 23.98
N THR A 25 -45.78 20.59 23.64
CA THR A 25 -44.72 21.33 24.34
C THR A 25 -43.81 21.97 23.31
N ILE A 26 -43.57 23.24 23.44
CA ILE A 26 -42.63 23.99 22.63
C ILE A 26 -41.37 24.20 23.48
N GLY A 27 -40.22 23.77 22.96
CA GLY A 27 -38.91 23.93 23.60
C GLY A 27 -38.01 24.86 22.81
N ALA A 28 -37.24 25.65 23.52
CA ALA A 28 -36.12 26.41 22.96
C ALA A 28 -34.88 26.18 23.81
N GLY A 29 -33.77 25.89 23.16
CA GLY A 29 -32.48 25.65 23.84
C GLY A 29 -31.36 26.51 23.28
N LEU A 30 -30.50 26.95 24.19
CA LEU A 30 -29.28 27.66 23.88
C LEU A 30 -28.12 26.88 24.50
N THR A 31 -27.13 26.59 23.68
CA THR A 31 -25.88 25.95 24.13
C THR A 31 -24.71 26.85 23.79
N ALA A 32 -23.91 27.16 24.78
CA ALA A 32 -22.65 27.90 24.60
C ALA A 32 -21.51 27.05 25.13
N ALA A 33 -20.41 26.91 24.36
CA ALA A 33 -19.23 26.21 24.81
C ALA A 33 -17.99 27.07 24.57
N PHE A 34 -17.08 27.09 25.55
CA PHE A 34 -15.83 27.82 25.52
C PHE A 34 -14.78 27.07 26.35
N LYS A 35 -13.67 26.67 25.71
CA LYS A 35 -12.50 26.08 26.40
C LYS A 35 -12.82 24.97 27.42
N GLY A 36 -13.71 24.06 27.04
CA GLY A 36 -14.09 22.93 27.93
C GLY A 36 -15.17 23.24 28.95
N ILE A 37 -15.69 24.46 28.95
CA ILE A 37 -16.89 24.83 29.70
C ILE A 37 -18.04 24.86 28.74
N SER A 38 -19.11 24.13 29.01
CA SER A 38 -20.34 24.21 28.24
C SER A 38 -21.53 24.52 29.14
N GLY A 39 -22.31 25.52 28.73
CA GLY A 39 -23.55 25.89 29.37
C GLY A 39 -24.74 25.56 28.42
N ASN A 40 -25.74 24.97 28.96
CA ASN A 40 -26.97 24.66 28.24
C ASN A 40 -28.18 25.23 29.00
N MET A 41 -29.02 25.98 28.32
CA MET A 41 -30.23 26.53 28.86
C MET A 41 -31.41 26.07 27.99
N ASN A 42 -32.37 25.40 28.60
CA ASN A 42 -33.56 24.90 27.92
C ASN A 42 -34.82 25.54 28.55
N PHE A 43 -35.66 25.99 27.68
CA PHE A 43 -36.99 26.53 28.01
C PHE A 43 -38.03 25.58 27.46
N ASN A 44 -38.97 25.15 28.30
CA ASN A 44 -40.09 24.30 27.92
C ASN A 44 -41.38 25.04 28.23
N PHE A 45 -42.22 25.24 27.21
CA PHE A 45 -43.51 25.86 27.30
C PHE A 45 -44.59 24.83 26.95
N PRO A 46 -45.24 24.21 27.93
CA PRO A 46 -46.41 23.38 27.69
C PRO A 46 -47.55 24.27 27.19
N THR A 47 -48.34 23.78 26.26
CA THR A 47 -49.49 24.51 25.67
C THR A 47 -50.79 24.12 26.35
N ASP A 48 -50.77 23.28 27.40
CA ASP A 48 -51.89 22.89 28.21
C ASP A 48 -52.00 23.80 29.44
N ASP A 49 -53.21 24.16 29.82
CA ASP A 49 -53.49 25.06 30.96
C ASP A 49 -53.12 24.48 32.33
N LYS A 50 -52.69 23.21 32.39
CA LYS A 50 -52.40 22.49 33.64
C LYS A 50 -50.92 22.35 33.97
N SER A 51 -50.02 22.60 32.99
CA SER A 51 -48.61 22.42 33.17
C SER A 51 -47.87 23.76 33.23
N ASN A 52 -46.95 23.91 34.16
CA ASN A 52 -46.19 25.13 34.29
C ASN A 52 -44.96 25.14 33.34
N PRO A 53 -44.62 26.30 32.76
CA PRO A 53 -43.38 26.44 32.00
C PRO A 53 -42.16 26.13 32.87
N SER A 54 -41.19 25.45 32.33
CA SER A 54 -39.97 25.09 33.04
C SER A 54 -38.73 25.65 32.30
N VAL A 55 -37.77 26.05 33.08
CA VAL A 55 -36.46 26.46 32.63
C VAL A 55 -35.43 25.59 33.29
N SER A 56 -34.57 24.95 32.51
CA SER A 56 -33.44 24.20 33.04
C SER A 56 -32.15 24.84 32.56
N PHE A 57 -31.21 24.92 33.47
CA PHE A 57 -29.84 25.33 33.22
C PHE A 57 -28.90 24.25 33.64
N SER A 58 -27.96 23.89 32.78
CA SER A 58 -26.87 22.97 33.10
C SER A 58 -25.55 23.61 32.70
N LEU A 59 -24.57 23.45 33.58
CA LEU A 59 -23.18 23.84 33.35
C LEU A 59 -22.31 22.60 33.47
N SER A 60 -21.52 22.33 32.50
CA SER A 60 -20.53 21.25 32.55
C SER A 60 -19.14 21.83 32.30
N TRP A 61 -18.18 21.30 33.01
CA TRP A 61 -16.79 21.69 32.87
C TRP A 61 -15.92 20.45 32.68
N ASN A 62 -15.19 20.40 31.56
CA ASN A 62 -14.21 19.36 31.27
C ASN A 62 -12.79 20.00 31.21
N PRO A 63 -12.05 20.01 32.30
CA PRO A 63 -10.71 20.64 32.35
C PRO A 63 -9.67 19.96 31.46
N ASN A 64 -9.96 18.73 31.00
CA ASN A 64 -9.05 17.97 30.16
C ASN A 64 -9.33 18.15 28.65
N GLN A 65 -10.35 18.86 28.26
CA GLN A 65 -10.74 19.00 26.84
C GLN A 65 -9.63 19.65 26.00
N SER A 66 -8.93 20.63 26.53
CA SER A 66 -7.80 21.28 25.84
C SER A 66 -6.61 20.35 25.71
N LYS A 67 -6.35 19.49 26.71
CA LYS A 67 -5.29 18.46 26.65
C LYS A 67 -5.64 17.35 25.68
N LEU A 68 -6.90 16.93 25.65
CA LEU A 68 -7.38 15.92 24.67
C LEU A 68 -7.26 16.44 23.24
N ALA A 69 -7.57 17.72 22.99
CA ALA A 69 -7.41 18.34 21.69
C ALA A 69 -5.94 18.40 21.24
N SER A 70 -5.01 18.76 22.14
CA SER A 70 -3.57 18.79 21.83
C SER A 70 -3.01 17.38 21.59
N ILE A 71 -3.43 16.37 22.37
CA ILE A 71 -3.04 14.99 22.16
C ILE A 71 -3.60 14.47 20.81
N SER A 72 -4.82 14.83 20.45
CA SER A 72 -5.41 14.46 19.16
C SER A 72 -4.64 15.10 17.98
N GLU A 73 -4.23 16.36 18.07
CA GLU A 73 -3.40 17.02 17.05
C GLU A 73 -2.03 16.34 16.93
N GLU A 74 -1.39 16.06 18.06
CA GLU A 74 -0.09 15.39 18.10
C GLU A 74 -0.16 13.95 17.54
N THR A 75 -1.23 13.22 17.88
CA THR A 75 -1.49 11.88 17.32
C THR A 75 -1.70 11.93 15.81
N SER A 76 -2.47 12.91 15.30
CA SER A 76 -2.67 13.08 13.86
C SER A 76 -1.36 13.43 13.13
N ALA A 77 -0.54 14.29 13.71
CA ALA A 77 0.76 14.65 13.14
C ALA A 77 1.74 13.45 13.11
N LEU A 78 1.73 12.63 14.16
CA LEU A 78 2.53 11.40 14.20
C LEU A 78 2.02 10.37 13.16
N GLN A 79 0.72 10.28 12.97
CA GLN A 79 0.13 9.41 11.96
C GLN A 79 0.50 9.83 10.55
N GLU A 80 0.44 11.12 10.23
CA GLU A 80 0.91 11.66 8.94
C GLU A 80 2.40 11.39 8.70
N GLN A 81 3.23 11.53 9.74
CA GLN A 81 4.65 11.18 9.66
C GLN A 81 4.86 9.69 9.41
N GLN A 82 4.11 8.83 10.08
CA GLN A 82 4.17 7.39 9.89
C GLN A 82 3.75 6.97 8.48
N GLU A 83 2.69 7.57 7.94
CA GLU A 83 2.23 7.35 6.57
C GLU A 83 3.27 7.82 5.55
N SER A 84 3.87 9.00 5.75
CA SER A 84 4.94 9.52 4.90
C SER A 84 6.19 8.62 4.91
N LEU A 85 6.59 8.12 6.09
CA LEU A 85 7.71 7.19 6.21
C LEU A 85 7.41 5.83 5.57
N SER A 86 6.17 5.33 5.69
CA SER A 86 5.76 4.08 5.06
C SER A 86 5.75 4.17 3.54
N LEU A 87 5.28 5.30 3.00
CA LEU A 87 5.31 5.58 1.57
C LEU A 87 6.75 5.64 1.05
N LYS A 88 7.61 6.41 1.72
CA LYS A 88 9.03 6.50 1.33
C LYS A 88 9.72 5.14 1.34
N LYS A 89 9.44 4.31 2.35
CA LYS A 89 9.98 2.96 2.43
C LYS A 89 9.45 2.05 1.33
N ALA A 90 8.19 2.22 0.93
CA ALA A 90 7.61 1.48 -0.19
C ALA A 90 8.26 1.91 -1.52
N GLU A 91 8.53 3.19 -1.72
CA GLU A 91 9.25 3.72 -2.89
C GLU A 91 10.70 3.20 -2.96
N GLU A 92 11.42 3.20 -1.83
CA GLU A 92 12.77 2.64 -1.74
C GLU A 92 12.78 1.14 -2.06
N ASN A 93 11.88 0.37 -1.45
CA ASN A 93 11.77 -1.06 -1.73
C ASN A 93 11.43 -1.34 -3.20
N TYR A 94 10.57 -0.53 -3.81
CA TYR A 94 10.24 -0.66 -5.23
C TYR A 94 11.46 -0.38 -6.11
N ALA A 95 12.21 0.69 -5.83
CA ALA A 95 13.42 1.03 -6.56
C ALA A 95 14.49 -0.08 -6.46
N ASP A 96 14.68 -0.63 -5.26
CA ASP A 96 15.60 -1.74 -5.02
C ASP A 96 15.17 -2.99 -5.81
N THR A 97 13.89 -3.34 -5.77
CA THR A 97 13.34 -4.46 -6.53
C THR A 97 13.54 -4.30 -8.04
N VAL A 98 13.28 -3.11 -8.59
CA VAL A 98 13.54 -2.82 -10.01
C VAL A 98 15.02 -2.99 -10.35
N SER A 99 15.92 -2.48 -9.50
CA SER A 99 17.37 -2.61 -9.69
C SER A 99 17.85 -4.07 -9.66
N GLU A 100 17.25 -4.89 -8.78
CA GLU A 100 17.53 -6.33 -8.72
C GLU A 100 17.11 -7.02 -10.04
N TYR A 101 15.92 -6.74 -10.55
CA TYR A 101 15.46 -7.30 -11.83
C TYR A 101 16.33 -6.83 -13.01
N GLU A 102 16.72 -5.58 -13.06
CA GLU A 102 17.63 -5.08 -14.11
C GLU A 102 18.98 -5.81 -14.06
N THR A 103 19.57 -5.98 -12.89
CA THR A 103 20.82 -6.69 -12.69
C THR A 103 20.72 -8.16 -13.11
N GLU A 104 19.65 -8.84 -12.74
CA GLU A 104 19.41 -10.23 -13.12
C GLU A 104 19.26 -10.38 -14.63
N ARG A 105 18.52 -9.48 -15.29
CA ARG A 105 18.40 -9.44 -16.74
C ARG A 105 19.73 -9.28 -17.44
N GLU A 106 20.57 -8.36 -16.97
CA GLU A 106 21.92 -8.17 -17.54
C GLU A 106 22.79 -9.41 -17.38
N ASN A 107 22.74 -10.06 -16.22
CA ASN A 107 23.47 -11.30 -15.97
C ASN A 107 23.01 -12.43 -16.89
N LEU A 108 21.69 -12.60 -17.09
CA LEU A 108 21.15 -13.62 -17.98
C LEU A 108 21.52 -13.37 -19.45
N LEU A 109 21.54 -12.12 -19.90
CA LEU A 109 21.98 -11.75 -21.23
C LEU A 109 23.46 -12.04 -21.42
N TRP A 110 24.31 -11.63 -20.49
CA TRP A 110 25.74 -11.87 -20.54
C TRP A 110 26.06 -13.38 -20.56
N GLN A 111 25.37 -14.17 -19.75
CA GLN A 111 25.53 -15.61 -19.68
C GLN A 111 25.14 -16.30 -20.99
N TYR A 112 24.04 -15.84 -21.60
CA TYR A 112 23.62 -16.32 -22.92
C TYR A 112 24.64 -16.00 -24.01
N GLU A 113 25.14 -14.77 -24.08
CA GLU A 113 26.15 -14.35 -25.04
C GLU A 113 27.45 -15.16 -24.90
N LYS A 114 27.91 -15.35 -23.65
CA LYS A 114 29.07 -16.16 -23.34
C LYS A 114 28.90 -17.62 -23.78
N ASN A 115 27.76 -18.23 -23.48
CA ASN A 115 27.47 -19.60 -23.89
C ASN A 115 27.40 -19.75 -25.42
N LEU A 116 26.91 -18.71 -26.11
CA LEU A 116 26.83 -18.68 -27.57
C LEU A 116 28.22 -18.60 -28.21
N GLU A 117 29.10 -17.77 -27.65
CA GLU A 117 30.50 -17.68 -28.09
C GLU A 117 31.23 -19.00 -27.86
N GLU A 118 31.07 -19.62 -26.69
CA GLU A 118 31.66 -20.92 -26.35
C GLU A 118 31.16 -22.04 -27.28
N ALA A 119 29.86 -22.07 -27.58
CA ALA A 119 29.29 -23.03 -28.53
C ALA A 119 29.86 -22.86 -29.94
N SER A 120 30.04 -21.58 -30.38
CA SER A 120 30.69 -21.30 -31.67
C SER A 120 32.12 -21.81 -31.73
N MET A 121 32.90 -21.61 -30.67
CA MET A 121 34.27 -22.07 -30.56
C MET A 121 34.34 -23.61 -30.59
N TYR A 122 33.52 -24.32 -29.82
CA TYR A 122 33.50 -25.77 -29.84
C TYR A 122 33.00 -26.37 -31.14
N LYS A 123 32.12 -25.68 -31.87
CA LYS A 123 31.66 -26.05 -33.20
C LYS A 123 32.81 -26.04 -34.21
N GLU A 124 33.62 -24.98 -34.19
CA GLU A 124 34.81 -24.90 -35.05
C GLU A 124 35.83 -26.00 -34.70
N LEU A 125 36.07 -26.20 -33.38
CA LEU A 125 36.99 -27.25 -32.92
C LEU A 125 36.50 -28.66 -33.30
N GLU A 126 35.21 -28.95 -33.23
CA GLU A 126 34.63 -30.21 -33.69
C GLU A 126 34.88 -30.41 -35.19
N ALA A 127 34.61 -29.38 -36.01
CA ALA A 127 34.78 -29.44 -37.44
C ALA A 127 36.26 -29.68 -37.85
N ASP A 128 37.18 -29.00 -37.20
CA ASP A 128 38.64 -29.20 -37.42
C ASP A 128 39.09 -30.60 -36.98
N THR A 129 38.59 -31.05 -35.82
CA THR A 129 38.95 -32.36 -35.30
C THR A 129 38.35 -33.48 -36.16
N GLU A 130 37.14 -33.30 -36.72
CA GLU A 130 36.52 -34.21 -37.70
C GLU A 130 37.37 -34.33 -38.96
N TYR A 131 37.85 -33.20 -39.47
CA TYR A 131 38.72 -33.14 -40.65
C TYR A 131 40.01 -33.93 -40.42
N TRP A 132 40.69 -33.69 -39.30
CA TRP A 132 41.96 -34.40 -38.96
C TRP A 132 41.73 -35.87 -38.63
N TYR A 133 40.60 -36.27 -38.03
CA TYR A 133 40.23 -37.64 -37.83
C TYR A 133 40.11 -38.39 -39.20
N LYS A 134 39.44 -37.79 -40.18
CA LYS A 134 39.32 -38.35 -41.52
C LYS A 134 40.65 -38.49 -42.23
N GLN A 135 41.66 -37.70 -41.85
CA GLN A 135 43.04 -37.82 -42.37
C GLN A 135 43.91 -38.81 -41.55
N GLY A 136 43.34 -39.39 -40.49
CA GLY A 136 44.07 -40.30 -39.60
C GLY A 136 45.10 -39.62 -38.68
N ILE A 137 45.01 -38.30 -38.49
CA ILE A 137 45.95 -37.50 -37.67
C ILE A 137 45.58 -37.53 -36.21
N VAL A 138 44.29 -37.51 -35.88
CA VAL A 138 43.76 -37.60 -34.49
C VAL A 138 43.02 -38.90 -34.26
N SER A 139 42.95 -39.32 -33.01
CA SER A 139 42.25 -40.57 -32.61
C SER A 139 40.74 -40.39 -32.62
N GLU A 140 40.01 -41.52 -32.72
CA GLU A 140 38.56 -41.52 -32.56
C GLU A 140 38.10 -40.95 -31.20
N SER A 141 38.87 -41.22 -30.14
CA SER A 141 38.58 -40.70 -28.78
C SER A 141 38.64 -39.17 -28.73
N GLU A 142 39.62 -38.56 -29.40
CA GLU A 142 39.74 -37.09 -29.50
C GLU A 142 38.58 -36.48 -30.27
N TYR A 143 38.20 -37.09 -31.41
CA TYR A 143 37.01 -36.64 -32.17
C TYR A 143 35.73 -36.78 -31.37
N GLN A 144 35.48 -37.91 -30.68
CA GLN A 144 34.29 -38.07 -29.84
C GLN A 144 34.28 -37.10 -28.65
N SER A 145 35.45 -36.74 -28.11
CA SER A 145 35.57 -35.71 -27.06
C SER A 145 35.19 -34.33 -27.59
N ALA A 146 35.66 -33.92 -28.75
CA ALA A 146 35.30 -32.65 -29.39
C ALA A 146 33.79 -32.55 -29.65
N LYS A 147 33.21 -33.63 -30.21
CA LYS A 147 31.76 -33.74 -30.42
C LYS A 147 30.95 -33.64 -29.13
N THR A 148 31.40 -34.28 -28.07
CA THR A 148 30.75 -34.22 -26.76
C THR A 148 30.82 -32.82 -26.16
N ASN A 149 31.93 -32.11 -26.30
CA ASN A 149 32.13 -30.76 -25.81
C ASN A 149 31.22 -29.77 -26.57
N TYR A 150 31.13 -29.91 -27.88
CA TYR A 150 30.19 -29.10 -28.68
C TYR A 150 28.72 -29.33 -28.25
N ALA A 151 28.30 -30.60 -28.11
CA ALA A 151 26.96 -30.92 -27.64
C ALA A 151 26.63 -30.34 -26.24
N LYS A 152 27.61 -30.35 -25.33
CA LYS A 152 27.46 -29.71 -24.01
C LYS A 152 27.33 -28.21 -24.12
N ALA A 153 28.08 -27.54 -24.97
CA ALA A 153 27.99 -26.10 -25.19
C ALA A 153 26.65 -25.72 -25.82
N GLU A 154 26.12 -26.49 -26.79
CA GLU A 154 24.78 -26.29 -27.32
C GLU A 154 23.70 -26.43 -26.24
N LEU A 155 23.79 -27.39 -25.36
CA LEU A 155 22.88 -27.54 -24.22
C LEU A 155 22.96 -26.36 -23.26
N ALA A 156 24.14 -25.79 -23.03
CA ALA A 156 24.30 -24.58 -22.21
C ALA A 156 23.59 -23.36 -22.82
N VAL A 157 23.64 -23.20 -24.16
CA VAL A 157 22.89 -22.16 -24.88
C VAL A 157 21.38 -22.36 -24.71
N ILE A 158 20.90 -23.58 -24.85
CA ILE A 158 19.48 -23.90 -24.68
C ILE A 158 19.04 -23.61 -23.24
N SER A 159 19.84 -24.02 -22.25
CA SER A 159 19.57 -23.77 -20.83
C SER A 159 19.43 -22.26 -20.55
N SER A 160 20.40 -21.45 -21.01
CA SER A 160 20.33 -20.01 -20.80
C SER A 160 19.16 -19.34 -21.50
N LYS A 161 18.70 -19.87 -22.65
CA LYS A 161 17.44 -19.40 -23.26
C LYS A 161 16.21 -19.73 -22.41
N ILE A 162 16.16 -20.91 -21.83
CA ILE A 162 15.07 -21.32 -20.95
C ILE A 162 15.06 -20.43 -19.70
N GLU A 163 16.21 -20.15 -19.11
CA GLU A 163 16.34 -19.24 -17.96
C GLU A 163 15.81 -17.83 -18.29
N GLN A 164 16.15 -17.28 -19.47
CA GLN A 164 15.59 -16.01 -19.93
C GLN A 164 14.07 -16.05 -20.12
N LEU A 165 13.53 -17.18 -20.62
CA LEU A 165 12.09 -17.34 -20.77
C LEU A 165 11.37 -17.40 -19.43
N ILE A 166 11.95 -18.13 -18.46
CA ILE A 166 11.41 -18.20 -17.09
C ILE A 166 11.40 -16.81 -16.47
N TYR A 167 12.52 -16.10 -16.53
CA TYR A 167 12.64 -14.72 -16.05
C TYR A 167 11.57 -13.80 -16.66
N ASN A 168 11.35 -13.87 -17.99
CA ASN A 168 10.33 -13.06 -18.65
C ASN A 168 8.90 -13.42 -18.20
N LEU A 169 8.64 -14.71 -17.95
CA LEU A 169 7.34 -15.17 -17.43
C LEU A 169 7.12 -14.69 -15.99
N ASP A 170 8.15 -14.77 -15.16
CA ASP A 170 8.10 -14.28 -13.78
C ASP A 170 7.86 -12.76 -13.77
N LEU A 171 8.56 -12.02 -14.61
CA LEU A 171 8.35 -10.59 -14.77
C LEU A 171 6.91 -10.26 -15.22
N GLN A 172 6.37 -11.02 -16.19
CA GLN A 172 4.98 -10.84 -16.62
C GLN A 172 3.97 -11.14 -15.52
N SER A 173 4.24 -12.15 -14.68
CA SER A 173 3.35 -12.51 -13.57
C SER A 173 3.20 -11.41 -12.52
N LEU A 174 4.17 -10.49 -12.42
CA LEU A 174 4.10 -9.34 -11.51
C LEU A 174 3.09 -8.27 -11.98
N PHE A 175 2.68 -8.28 -13.25
CA PHE A 175 1.78 -7.29 -13.85
C PHE A 175 0.40 -7.85 -14.21
N VAL A 176 0.16 -9.14 -13.95
CA VAL A 176 -1.15 -9.78 -14.19
C VAL A 176 -1.84 -9.94 -12.85
N GLU A 177 -2.74 -8.99 -12.52
CA GLU A 177 -3.78 -9.16 -11.50
C GLU A 177 -5.01 -9.84 -12.09
#